data_9c2d677c29b53b5b475937f441e4a03c
#
_entry.id   9c2d677c29b53b5b475937f441e4a03c
#
_cell.length_a   1.000
_cell.length_b   1.000
_cell.length_c   1.000
_cell.angle_alpha   90.00
_cell.angle_beta   90.00
_cell.angle_gamma   90.00
#
_symmetry.space_group_name_H-M   'P 1'
#
loop_
_entity.id
_entity.type
_entity.pdbx_description
1 polymer ?
#
loop_
_entity_poly.entity_id
_entity_poly.type
_entity_poly.pdbx_seq_one_letter_code
_entity_poly.pdbx_strand_id
1 'polypeptide(L)'
;TSPLEHRRELNQATDLCFGLLPYGLFGGYAIMTFFAPLAFPEAYLDGTHGASAVDVFTVLLAGWGLTLLATPTYTSLMAGQHPWRFTLFILLVLLAAIALGFVLVLEGPAEPGRKLYAAAVASSLSAGVLLMLSWWMSGELEVVRHRRDEWTLVFIGGSFIIAGLVSQTLWWTLGLPLFLFTKQGWKAVRSTLD
;
A
#
# COMPACT_ATOMS: atom_id res chain seq x y z
N THR A 1 22.40 -20.23 -3.18
CA THR A 1 22.45 -19.50 -1.89
C THR A 1 22.06 -20.43 -0.76
N SER A 2 22.76 -20.34 0.37
CA SER A 2 22.40 -21.14 1.55
C SER A 2 21.03 -20.69 2.09
N PRO A 3 20.26 -21.56 2.77
CA PRO A 3 18.97 -21.16 3.34
C PRO A 3 19.07 -19.97 4.32
N LEU A 4 20.20 -19.78 4.95
CA LEU A 4 20.48 -18.67 5.86
C LEU A 4 20.72 -17.36 5.11
N GLU A 5 21.45 -17.40 3.99
CA GLU A 5 21.67 -16.23 3.12
C GLU A 5 20.36 -15.77 2.52
N HIS A 6 19.55 -16.70 1.99
CA HIS A 6 18.23 -16.36 1.43
C HIS A 6 17.31 -15.67 2.46
N ARG A 7 17.27 -16.16 3.70
CA ARG A 7 16.49 -15.50 4.77
C ARG A 7 17.03 -14.10 5.11
N ARG A 8 18.36 -13.92 5.08
CA ARG A 8 18.98 -12.63 5.34
C ARG A 8 18.61 -11.61 4.25
N GLU A 9 18.68 -12.01 2.99
CA GLU A 9 18.29 -11.18 1.84
C GLU A 9 16.80 -10.81 1.90
N LEU A 10 15.94 -11.79 2.20
CA LEU A 10 14.50 -11.55 2.35
C LEU A 10 14.19 -10.55 3.48
N ASN A 11 14.86 -10.68 4.62
CA ASN A 11 14.72 -9.74 5.74
C ASN A 11 15.20 -8.33 5.37
N GLN A 12 16.33 -8.20 4.68
CA GLN A 12 16.83 -6.90 4.22
C GLN A 12 15.87 -6.25 3.24
N ALA A 13 15.33 -7.00 2.27
CA ALA A 13 14.34 -6.51 1.32
C ALA A 13 13.04 -6.08 2.01
N THR A 14 12.61 -6.83 3.01
CA THR A 14 11.42 -6.49 3.81
C THR A 14 11.65 -5.22 4.63
N ASP A 15 12.82 -5.07 5.28
CA ASP A 15 13.19 -3.86 6.02
C ASP A 15 13.19 -2.62 5.10
N LEU A 16 13.73 -2.78 3.88
CA LEU A 16 13.74 -1.73 2.87
C LEU A 16 12.31 -1.32 2.48
N CYS A 17 11.42 -2.29 2.24
CA CYS A 17 10.02 -2.01 1.89
C CYS A 17 9.28 -1.27 3.01
N PHE A 18 9.47 -1.69 4.27
CA PHE A 18 8.90 -0.98 5.43
C PHE A 18 9.48 0.44 5.56
N GLY A 19 10.79 0.62 5.32
CA GLY A 19 11.43 1.93 5.35
C GLY A 19 10.96 2.87 4.25
N LEU A 20 10.69 2.36 3.05
CA LEU A 20 10.22 3.15 1.90
C LEU A 20 8.72 3.46 1.95
N LEU A 21 7.94 2.63 2.65
CA LEU A 21 6.48 2.76 2.70
C LEU A 21 5.99 4.16 3.12
N PRO A 22 6.46 4.77 4.23
CA PRO A 22 6.03 6.11 4.63
C PRO A 22 6.34 7.16 3.57
N TYR A 23 7.51 7.10 2.95
CA TYR A 23 7.90 8.06 1.89
C TYR A 23 7.00 7.93 0.67
N GLY A 24 6.69 6.70 0.25
CA GLY A 24 5.79 6.45 -0.86
C GLY A 24 4.37 6.91 -0.58
N LEU A 25 3.85 6.61 0.61
CA LEU A 25 2.49 7.02 1.01
C LEU A 25 2.39 8.54 1.15
N PHE A 26 3.28 9.19 1.91
CA PHE A 26 3.25 10.65 2.08
C PHE A 26 3.60 11.39 0.80
N GLY A 27 4.67 10.96 0.11
CA GLY A 27 5.10 11.58 -1.13
C GLY A 27 4.04 11.45 -2.22
N GLY A 28 3.45 10.26 -2.40
CA GLY A 28 2.39 10.02 -3.37
C GLY A 28 1.15 10.86 -3.08
N TYR A 29 0.71 10.92 -1.82
CA TYR A 29 -0.42 11.76 -1.45
C TYR A 29 -0.13 13.24 -1.63
N ALA A 30 1.05 13.73 -1.20
CA ALA A 30 1.45 15.12 -1.39
C ALA A 30 1.47 15.50 -2.88
N ILE A 31 2.12 14.68 -3.71
CA ILE A 31 2.16 14.89 -5.15
C ILE A 31 0.74 14.97 -5.71
N MET A 32 -0.12 14.02 -5.38
CA MET A 32 -1.49 14.03 -5.88
C MET A 32 -2.25 15.28 -5.44
N THR A 33 -2.17 15.68 -4.18
CA THR A 33 -2.87 16.86 -3.66
C THR A 33 -2.40 18.15 -4.34
N PHE A 34 -1.09 18.29 -4.62
CA PHE A 34 -0.56 19.49 -5.27
C PHE A 34 -0.80 19.49 -6.79
N PHE A 35 -0.71 18.37 -7.45
CA PHE A 35 -0.81 18.29 -8.90
C PHE A 35 -2.22 17.96 -9.42
N ALA A 36 -3.10 17.42 -8.58
CA ALA A 36 -4.48 17.11 -9.00
C ALA A 36 -5.22 18.32 -9.58
N PRO A 37 -5.15 19.54 -8.98
CA PRO A 37 -5.80 20.72 -9.54
C PRO A 37 -5.27 21.15 -10.91
N LEU A 38 -4.04 20.74 -11.25
CA LEU A 38 -3.45 21.02 -12.56
C LEU A 38 -3.81 19.98 -13.62
N ALA A 39 -4.08 18.74 -13.18
CA ALA A 39 -4.31 17.61 -14.05
C ALA A 39 -5.79 17.30 -14.30
N PHE A 40 -6.66 17.62 -13.33
CA PHE A 40 -8.07 17.27 -13.37
C PHE A 40 -8.99 18.50 -13.35
N PRO A 41 -10.10 18.49 -14.10
CA PRO A 41 -11.16 19.49 -13.98
C PRO A 41 -11.73 19.53 -12.56
N GLU A 42 -12.21 20.70 -12.13
CA GLU A 42 -12.78 20.91 -10.80
C GLU A 42 -13.89 19.90 -10.42
N ALA A 43 -14.73 19.50 -11.38
CA ALA A 43 -15.78 18.51 -11.19
C ALA A 43 -15.28 17.13 -10.69
N TYR A 44 -13.99 16.81 -10.86
CA TYR A 44 -13.37 15.58 -10.33
C TYR A 44 -12.66 15.81 -8.98
N LEU A 45 -12.49 17.06 -8.57
CA LEU A 45 -11.80 17.42 -7.34
C LEU A 45 -12.77 17.70 -6.20
N ASP A 46 -13.93 18.30 -6.49
CA ASP A 46 -14.92 18.73 -5.52
C ASP A 46 -15.81 17.62 -4.96
N GLY A 47 -15.69 16.38 -5.50
CA GLY A 47 -16.50 15.25 -5.07
C GLY A 47 -17.99 15.33 -5.45
N THR A 48 -18.41 16.26 -6.31
CA THR A 48 -19.82 16.42 -6.74
C THR A 48 -20.36 15.18 -7.43
N HIS A 49 -19.48 14.33 -7.97
CA HIS A 49 -19.81 13.05 -8.58
C HIS A 49 -19.65 11.86 -7.62
N GLY A 50 -19.61 12.09 -6.31
CA GLY A 50 -19.65 11.07 -5.26
C GLY A 50 -18.33 10.73 -4.60
N ALA A 51 -17.18 10.91 -5.28
CA ALA A 51 -15.84 10.81 -4.68
C ALA A 51 -14.86 11.66 -5.49
N SER A 52 -13.92 12.30 -4.82
CA SER A 52 -12.87 13.08 -5.48
C SER A 52 -11.78 12.17 -6.07
N ALA A 53 -11.07 12.67 -7.08
CA ALA A 53 -9.91 11.97 -7.64
C ALA A 53 -8.81 11.73 -6.59
N VAL A 54 -8.67 12.64 -5.62
CA VAL A 54 -7.73 12.51 -4.50
C VAL A 54 -8.11 11.38 -3.58
N ASP A 55 -9.42 11.20 -3.27
CA ASP A 55 -9.91 10.11 -2.43
C ASP A 55 -9.64 8.75 -3.07
N VAL A 56 -10.00 8.62 -4.37
CA VAL A 56 -9.75 7.40 -5.14
C VAL A 56 -8.27 7.06 -5.18
N PHE A 57 -7.44 8.06 -5.47
CA PHE A 57 -5.98 7.88 -5.50
C PHE A 57 -5.42 7.46 -4.13
N THR A 58 -5.93 8.04 -3.05
CA THR A 58 -5.48 7.71 -1.69
C THR A 58 -5.77 6.24 -1.35
N VAL A 59 -6.94 5.74 -1.74
CA VAL A 59 -7.27 4.33 -1.56
C VAL A 59 -6.34 3.43 -2.38
N LEU A 60 -6.08 3.78 -3.64
CA LEU A 60 -5.14 3.04 -4.49
C LEU A 60 -3.71 3.10 -3.96
N LEU A 61 -3.30 4.23 -3.39
CA LEU A 61 -1.99 4.41 -2.77
C LEU A 61 -1.82 3.50 -1.55
N ALA A 62 -2.87 3.32 -0.74
CA ALA A 62 -2.88 2.35 0.34
C ALA A 62 -2.71 0.92 -0.19
N GLY A 63 -3.43 0.55 -1.26
CA GLY A 63 -3.27 -0.73 -1.96
C GLY A 63 -1.87 -0.94 -2.50
N TRP A 64 -1.25 0.11 -3.08
CA TRP A 64 0.14 0.09 -3.51
C TRP A 64 1.09 -0.20 -2.33
N GLY A 65 0.89 0.44 -1.19
CA GLY A 65 1.69 0.20 0.02
C GLY A 65 1.61 -1.25 0.49
N LEU A 66 0.42 -1.85 0.47
CA LEU A 66 0.24 -3.28 0.80
C LEU A 66 0.96 -4.19 -0.21
N THR A 67 0.91 -3.85 -1.49
CA THR A 67 1.64 -4.59 -2.54
C THR A 67 3.15 -4.46 -2.38
N LEU A 68 3.65 -3.26 -2.02
CA LEU A 68 5.07 -3.04 -1.74
C LEU A 68 5.56 -3.96 -0.61
N LEU A 69 4.79 -4.07 0.48
CA LEU A 69 5.12 -4.97 1.59
C LEU A 69 5.04 -6.46 1.21
N ALA A 70 4.19 -6.83 0.25
CA ALA A 70 4.08 -8.20 -0.24
C ALA A 70 5.24 -8.59 -1.18
N THR A 71 5.88 -7.62 -1.84
CA THR A 71 6.84 -7.86 -2.93
C THR A 71 8.01 -8.78 -2.53
N PRO A 72 8.71 -8.63 -1.40
CA PRO A 72 9.81 -9.50 -1.06
C PRO A 72 9.40 -10.97 -0.90
N THR A 73 8.33 -11.22 -0.17
CA THR A 73 7.80 -12.57 0.05
C THR A 73 7.20 -13.17 -1.22
N TYR A 74 6.49 -12.37 -1.99
CA TYR A 74 5.96 -12.75 -3.30
C TYR A 74 7.07 -13.21 -4.25
N THR A 75 8.13 -12.42 -4.40
CA THR A 75 9.26 -12.78 -5.28
C THR A 75 9.99 -14.03 -4.81
N SER A 76 10.18 -14.19 -3.50
CA SER A 76 10.76 -15.39 -2.90
C SER A 76 9.92 -16.64 -3.18
N LEU A 77 8.58 -16.57 -3.05
CA LEU A 77 7.67 -17.68 -3.34
C LEU A 77 7.66 -18.06 -4.83
N MET A 78 7.75 -17.06 -5.72
CA MET A 78 7.83 -17.30 -7.17
C MET A 78 9.16 -17.93 -7.60
N ALA A 79 10.26 -17.65 -6.89
CA ALA A 79 11.56 -18.26 -7.11
C ALA A 79 11.70 -19.64 -6.43
N GLY A 80 10.72 -20.06 -5.62
CA GLY A 80 10.75 -21.28 -4.82
C GLY A 80 10.51 -22.56 -5.62
N GLN A 81 10.50 -23.71 -4.92
CA GLN A 81 10.36 -25.03 -5.53
C GLN A 81 8.98 -25.32 -6.16
N HIS A 82 7.93 -24.60 -5.72
CA HIS A 82 6.56 -24.83 -6.16
C HIS A 82 5.84 -23.53 -6.57
N PRO A 83 6.38 -22.78 -7.54
CA PRO A 83 5.84 -21.47 -7.92
C PRO A 83 4.40 -21.55 -8.43
N TRP A 84 4.02 -22.66 -9.07
CA TRP A 84 2.70 -22.83 -9.65
C TRP A 84 1.57 -22.90 -8.60
N ARG A 85 1.84 -23.40 -7.38
CA ARG A 85 0.86 -23.36 -6.28
C ARG A 85 0.54 -21.93 -5.87
N PHE A 86 1.57 -21.11 -5.74
CA PHE A 86 1.40 -19.70 -5.42
C PHE A 86 0.70 -18.97 -6.56
N THR A 87 1.05 -19.26 -7.82
CA THR A 87 0.38 -18.71 -9.00
C THR A 87 -1.12 -19.03 -9.01
N LEU A 88 -1.50 -20.25 -8.63
CA LEU A 88 -2.91 -20.63 -8.53
C LEU A 88 -3.64 -19.80 -7.47
N PHE A 89 -3.02 -19.57 -6.29
CA PHE A 89 -3.61 -18.74 -5.25
C PHE A 89 -3.75 -17.28 -5.71
N ILE A 90 -2.75 -16.72 -6.41
CA ILE A 90 -2.86 -15.38 -7.00
C ILE A 90 -4.02 -15.31 -7.97
N LEU A 91 -4.18 -16.30 -8.83
CA LEU A 91 -5.30 -16.37 -9.77
C LEU A 91 -6.64 -16.36 -9.05
N LEU A 92 -6.77 -17.14 -7.97
CA LEU A 92 -7.99 -17.15 -7.14
C LEU A 92 -8.25 -15.79 -6.47
N VAL A 93 -7.21 -15.15 -5.92
CA VAL A 93 -7.33 -13.80 -5.34
C VAL A 93 -7.75 -12.80 -6.41
N LEU A 94 -7.16 -12.87 -7.61
CA LEU A 94 -7.51 -12.00 -8.72
C LEU A 94 -8.97 -12.21 -9.16
N LEU A 95 -9.42 -13.43 -9.30
CA LEU A 95 -10.81 -13.75 -9.66
C LEU A 95 -11.78 -13.25 -8.58
N ALA A 96 -11.45 -13.45 -7.30
CA ALA A 96 -12.24 -12.93 -6.20
C ALA A 96 -12.27 -11.39 -6.19
N ALA A 97 -11.15 -10.73 -6.49
CA ALA A 97 -11.06 -9.28 -6.61
C ALA A 97 -11.95 -8.74 -7.74
N ILE A 98 -11.91 -9.38 -8.90
CA ILE A 98 -12.75 -9.03 -10.05
C ILE A 98 -14.22 -9.20 -9.69
N ALA A 99 -14.59 -10.33 -9.07
CA ALA A 99 -15.96 -10.59 -8.65
C ALA A 99 -16.44 -9.57 -7.61
N LEU A 100 -15.63 -9.26 -6.60
CA LEU A 100 -15.92 -8.25 -5.59
C LEU A 100 -16.07 -6.85 -6.23
N GLY A 101 -15.14 -6.47 -7.10
CA GLY A 101 -15.20 -5.20 -7.82
C GLY A 101 -16.46 -5.10 -8.67
N PHE A 102 -16.83 -6.19 -9.36
CA PHE A 102 -18.04 -6.25 -10.17
C PHE A 102 -19.30 -6.08 -9.33
N VAL A 103 -19.41 -6.78 -8.19
CA VAL A 103 -20.55 -6.65 -7.27
C VAL A 103 -20.62 -5.22 -6.72
N LEU A 104 -19.52 -4.66 -6.22
CA LEU A 104 -19.50 -3.32 -5.66
C LEU A 104 -19.83 -2.22 -6.69
N VAL A 105 -19.47 -2.43 -7.96
CA VAL A 105 -19.78 -1.48 -9.03
C VAL A 105 -21.23 -1.62 -9.52
N LEU A 106 -21.80 -2.83 -9.55
CA LEU A 106 -23.17 -3.06 -9.97
C LEU A 106 -24.20 -2.66 -8.91
N GLU A 107 -23.96 -3.06 -7.65
CA GLU A 107 -24.86 -2.80 -6.53
C GLU A 107 -24.60 -1.43 -5.88
N GLY A 108 -23.49 -0.79 -6.23
CA GLY A 108 -23.11 0.51 -5.72
C GLY A 108 -23.98 1.65 -6.27
N PRO A 109 -23.91 2.83 -5.64
CA PRO A 109 -24.64 4.02 -6.08
C PRO A 109 -24.39 4.31 -7.55
N ALA A 110 -25.40 4.86 -8.25
CA ALA A 110 -25.33 5.15 -9.68
C ALA A 110 -24.26 6.20 -10.06
N GLU A 111 -23.78 6.97 -9.08
CA GLU A 111 -22.80 8.04 -9.27
C GLU A 111 -21.43 7.49 -9.74
N PRO A 112 -20.86 7.98 -10.84
CA PRO A 112 -19.62 7.45 -11.41
C PRO A 112 -18.43 7.48 -10.45
N GLY A 113 -18.28 8.54 -9.65
CA GLY A 113 -17.20 8.69 -8.68
C GLY A 113 -17.23 7.64 -7.58
N ARG A 114 -18.44 7.29 -7.09
CA ARG A 114 -18.59 6.23 -6.08
C ARG A 114 -18.29 4.85 -6.64
N LYS A 115 -18.62 4.59 -7.91
CA LYS A 115 -18.24 3.33 -8.57
C LYS A 115 -16.72 3.20 -8.71
N LEU A 116 -16.06 4.28 -9.07
CA LEU A 116 -14.59 4.30 -9.17
C LEU A 116 -13.94 4.10 -7.79
N TYR A 117 -14.48 4.76 -6.76
CA TYR A 117 -14.03 4.57 -5.38
C TYR A 117 -14.22 3.13 -4.91
N ALA A 118 -15.37 2.51 -5.19
CA ALA A 118 -15.64 1.12 -4.86
C ALA A 118 -14.66 0.16 -5.55
N ALA A 119 -14.35 0.40 -6.82
CA ALA A 119 -13.34 -0.37 -7.55
C ALA A 119 -11.93 -0.21 -6.94
N ALA A 120 -11.56 1.00 -6.52
CA ALA A 120 -10.30 1.26 -5.83
C ALA A 120 -10.22 0.53 -4.49
N VAL A 121 -11.31 0.52 -3.71
CA VAL A 121 -11.42 -0.24 -2.44
C VAL A 121 -11.25 -1.74 -2.70
N ALA A 122 -11.94 -2.30 -3.70
CA ALA A 122 -11.83 -3.72 -4.06
C ALA A 122 -10.38 -4.10 -4.43
N SER A 123 -9.70 -3.24 -5.21
CA SER A 123 -8.29 -3.42 -5.58
C SER A 123 -7.38 -3.40 -4.35
N SER A 124 -7.57 -2.46 -3.44
CA SER A 124 -6.76 -2.31 -2.22
C SER A 124 -6.98 -3.46 -1.24
N LEU A 125 -8.22 -3.93 -1.09
CA LEU A 125 -8.54 -5.13 -0.30
C LEU A 125 -7.84 -6.37 -0.88
N SER A 126 -7.81 -6.50 -2.19
CA SER A 126 -7.14 -7.61 -2.87
C SER A 126 -5.63 -7.59 -2.65
N ALA A 127 -5.02 -6.41 -2.64
CA ALA A 127 -3.62 -6.24 -2.26
C ALA A 127 -3.36 -6.66 -0.81
N GLY A 128 -4.28 -6.35 0.11
CA GLY A 128 -4.24 -6.81 1.50
C GLY A 128 -4.31 -8.34 1.62
N VAL A 129 -5.21 -8.97 0.89
CA VAL A 129 -5.33 -10.45 0.84
C VAL A 129 -4.06 -11.06 0.27
N LEU A 130 -3.49 -10.50 -0.81
CA LEU A 130 -2.23 -10.96 -1.40
C LEU A 130 -1.09 -10.88 -0.38
N LEU A 131 -0.99 -9.78 0.36
CA LEU A 131 0.01 -9.59 1.41
C LEU A 131 -0.11 -10.68 2.49
N MET A 132 -1.31 -10.86 3.04
CA MET A 132 -1.55 -11.85 4.10
C MET A 132 -1.26 -13.27 3.60
N LEU A 133 -1.68 -13.58 2.37
CA LEU A 133 -1.45 -14.88 1.76
C LEU A 133 0.05 -15.14 1.54
N SER A 134 0.79 -14.16 1.03
CA SER A 134 2.23 -14.30 0.80
C SER A 134 3.00 -14.50 2.10
N TRP A 135 2.66 -13.76 3.17
CA TRP A 135 3.27 -13.93 4.48
C TRP A 135 2.91 -15.27 5.14
N TRP A 136 1.67 -15.72 4.97
CA TRP A 136 1.25 -17.02 5.47
C TRP A 136 1.96 -18.16 4.77
N MET A 137 2.04 -18.13 3.45
CA MET A 137 2.68 -19.19 2.65
C MET A 137 4.20 -19.23 2.82
N SER A 138 4.84 -18.09 3.05
CA SER A 138 6.29 -18.00 3.30
C SER A 138 6.70 -18.36 4.74
N GLY A 139 5.74 -18.43 5.66
CA GLY A 139 6.01 -18.58 7.09
C GLY A 139 6.52 -17.28 7.76
N GLU A 140 6.54 -16.17 7.04
CA GLU A 140 7.03 -14.86 7.54
C GLU A 140 6.02 -14.16 8.47
N LEU A 141 4.79 -14.63 8.56
CA LEU A 141 3.74 -14.01 9.37
C LEU A 141 4.17 -13.83 10.84
N GLU A 142 4.89 -14.79 11.37
CA GLU A 142 5.37 -14.77 12.76
C GLU A 142 6.53 -13.79 12.94
N VAL A 143 7.44 -13.71 11.97
CA VAL A 143 8.57 -12.78 11.96
C VAL A 143 8.06 -11.34 11.84
N VAL A 144 7.14 -11.09 10.93
CA VAL A 144 6.55 -9.75 10.72
C VAL A 144 5.74 -9.30 11.93
N ARG A 145 5.05 -10.21 12.63
CA ARG A 145 4.30 -9.91 13.85
C ARG A 145 5.19 -9.34 14.97
N HIS A 146 6.46 -9.73 15.03
CA HIS A 146 7.40 -9.28 16.06
C HIS A 146 8.09 -7.95 15.71
N ARG A 147 7.89 -7.40 14.52
CA ARG A 147 8.45 -6.11 14.07
C ARG A 147 7.62 -4.94 14.57
N ARG A 148 7.56 -4.74 15.89
CA ARG A 148 6.72 -3.69 16.50
C ARG A 148 7.06 -2.28 16.05
N ASP A 149 8.35 -1.98 15.88
CA ASP A 149 8.81 -0.63 15.51
C ASP A 149 8.39 -0.26 14.10
N GLU A 150 8.47 -1.19 13.15
CA GLU A 150 8.04 -0.98 11.76
C GLU A 150 6.52 -0.79 11.69
N TRP A 151 5.74 -1.59 12.41
CA TRP A 151 4.29 -1.41 12.48
C TRP A 151 3.90 -0.07 13.09
N THR A 152 4.62 0.41 14.10
CA THR A 152 4.40 1.75 14.66
C THR A 152 4.56 2.82 13.60
N LEU A 153 5.55 2.70 12.70
CA LEU A 153 5.74 3.63 11.59
C LEU A 153 4.60 3.59 10.58
N VAL A 154 4.11 2.39 10.24
CA VAL A 154 2.94 2.22 9.36
C VAL A 154 1.69 2.87 9.98
N PHE A 155 1.47 2.69 11.29
CA PHE A 155 0.35 3.31 12.01
C PHE A 155 0.47 4.83 12.06
N ILE A 156 1.65 5.36 12.36
CA ILE A 156 1.88 6.82 12.35
C ILE A 156 1.63 7.37 10.95
N GLY A 157 2.20 6.74 9.91
CA GLY A 157 2.01 7.14 8.52
C GLY A 157 0.54 7.11 8.12
N GLY A 158 -0.17 6.02 8.41
CA GLY A 158 -1.59 5.89 8.14
C GLY A 158 -2.44 6.92 8.89
N SER A 159 -2.11 7.20 10.16
CA SER A 159 -2.82 8.21 10.96
C SER A 159 -2.68 9.61 10.38
N PHE A 160 -1.51 9.97 9.86
CA PHE A 160 -1.30 11.27 9.21
C PHE A 160 -2.10 11.39 7.92
N ILE A 161 -2.18 10.33 7.09
CA ILE A 161 -2.99 10.33 5.88
C ILE A 161 -4.47 10.47 6.23
N ILE A 162 -4.97 9.73 7.21
CA ILE A 162 -6.37 9.82 7.67
C ILE A 162 -6.64 11.22 8.21
N ALA A 163 -5.75 11.78 9.03
CA ALA A 163 -5.89 13.13 9.54
C ALA A 163 -5.91 14.18 8.41
N GLY A 164 -5.11 14.00 7.37
CA GLY A 164 -5.11 14.84 6.18
C GLY A 164 -6.43 14.80 5.42
N LEU A 165 -6.96 13.59 5.20
CA LEU A 165 -8.25 13.38 4.54
C LEU A 165 -9.42 13.99 5.31
N VAL A 166 -9.41 13.86 6.65
CA VAL A 166 -10.50 14.39 7.51
C VAL A 166 -10.41 15.91 7.63
N SER A 167 -9.21 16.46 7.80
CA SER A 167 -9.02 17.91 8.02
C SER A 167 -9.02 18.73 6.73
N GLN A 168 -8.84 18.08 5.58
CA GLN A 168 -8.67 18.73 4.26
C GLN A 168 -7.57 19.82 4.25
N THR A 169 -6.62 19.73 5.17
CA THR A 169 -5.52 20.67 5.33
C THR A 169 -4.19 20.03 4.93
N LEU A 170 -3.25 20.85 4.48
CA LEU A 170 -1.93 20.35 4.02
C LEU A 170 -0.90 20.19 5.15
N TRP A 171 -1.23 20.56 6.39
CA TRP A 171 -0.27 20.52 7.50
C TRP A 171 0.28 19.12 7.79
N TRP A 172 -0.45 18.05 7.44
CA TRP A 172 0.03 16.65 7.57
C TRP A 172 1.24 16.36 6.67
N THR A 173 1.49 17.15 5.59
CA THR A 173 2.71 17.01 4.77
C THR A 173 3.98 17.23 5.58
N LEU A 174 3.89 17.96 6.71
CA LEU A 174 4.99 18.12 7.65
C LEU A 174 5.38 16.78 8.33
N GLY A 175 4.52 15.77 8.29
CA GLY A 175 4.84 14.44 8.79
C GLY A 175 6.02 13.80 8.06
N LEU A 176 6.20 14.06 6.75
CA LEU A 176 7.31 13.53 5.98
C LEU A 176 8.68 14.02 6.47
N PRO A 177 8.94 15.33 6.58
CA PRO A 177 10.21 15.80 7.15
C PRO A 177 10.39 15.36 8.61
N LEU A 178 9.32 15.32 9.42
CA LEU A 178 9.42 14.83 10.79
C LEU A 178 9.84 13.36 10.84
N PHE A 179 9.34 12.53 9.92
CA PHE A 179 9.76 11.13 9.82
C PHE A 179 11.24 10.99 9.46
N LEU A 180 11.79 11.86 8.61
CA LEU A 180 13.22 11.89 8.28
C LEU A 180 14.11 12.14 9.50
N PHE A 181 13.62 12.83 10.53
CA PHE A 181 14.37 13.05 11.79
C PHE A 181 14.28 11.87 12.75
N THR A 182 13.49 10.83 12.45
CA THR A 182 13.48 9.61 13.26
C THR A 182 14.68 8.73 12.91
N LYS A 183 15.17 7.92 13.89
CA LYS A 183 16.25 6.95 13.65
C LYS A 183 15.92 5.97 12.53
N GLN A 184 14.66 5.53 12.48
CA GLN A 184 14.16 4.59 11.47
C GLN A 184 14.11 5.23 10.09
N GLY A 185 13.58 6.45 9.97
CA GLY A 185 13.57 7.20 8.71
C GLY A 185 14.97 7.43 8.16
N TRP A 186 15.93 7.82 9.02
CA TRP A 186 17.31 8.01 8.62
C TRP A 186 17.99 6.70 8.22
N LYS A 187 17.72 5.58 8.95
CA LYS A 187 18.23 4.25 8.59
C LYS A 187 17.70 3.81 7.22
N ALA A 188 16.41 4.06 6.92
CA ALA A 188 15.83 3.73 5.63
C ALA A 188 16.49 4.51 4.49
N VAL A 189 16.74 5.81 4.66
CA VAL A 189 17.46 6.62 3.67
C VAL A 189 18.89 6.12 3.46
N ARG A 190 19.59 5.82 4.54
CA ARG A 190 20.98 5.33 4.47
C ARG A 190 21.07 3.97 3.78
N SER A 191 20.17 3.05 4.05
CA SER A 191 20.14 1.72 3.42
C SER A 191 19.79 1.74 1.92
N THR A 192 19.28 2.87 1.39
CA THR A 192 19.04 3.06 -0.05
C THR A 192 20.23 3.71 -0.76
N LEU A 193 21.18 4.28 -0.01
CA LEU A 193 22.36 4.97 -0.55
C LEU A 193 23.62 4.08 -0.51
N ASP A 194 23.63 3.05 0.35
CA ASP A 194 24.67 2.01 0.44
C ASP A 194 24.34 0.80 -0.46
#